data_83fe91aad649104861d44e87efa4cb5c
#
_entry.id   83fe91aad649104861d44e87efa4cb5c
#
_cell.length_a   1.000
_cell.length_b   1.000
_cell.length_c   1.000
_cell.angle_alpha   90.00
_cell.angle_beta   90.00
_cell.angle_gamma   90.00
#
_symmetry.space_group_name_H-M   'P 1'
#
loop_
_entity.id
_entity.type
_entity.pdbx_description
1 polymer ?
#
loop_
_entity_poly.entity_id
_entity_poly.type
_entity_poly.pdbx_seq_one_letter_code
_entity_poly.pdbx_strand_id
1 'polypeptide(L)'
;DNRKLRRQRTIKRYPVGISLGQPVLRHQIKKCPVCKTEYRYEKINALVARHSNYAYDIIVEVGLQRFQRHRQNNEIQKDIQNSYGLVVPESSINDLANCFLDYLAAVHYANAAVIRQLFSDNGGYVAHFDGTCEVGTDILFTAIDEISGIVVLTCRMPTENVNDITQFFEKCKKLYDVPLATMRDLSKNIALARDEVFADVADLICQYHFLENVGKALFKETHQQLTSRLRKLKIRPGLKSLRNGLVRRSKNVPPIPEKEFNAILNNPDKTQQFDHVMLLKYLTYFIFRWLDDYCCELKGEYFPFDQPSLVFYNRCVKVYDLLTELLAAASLTGREKQTLSSIVRVLEPVRKDENLVDIAQDLEKQVNIFEELRDILRFKRADGKPILRQRPPGSTIKDASQIEQRLNEFRQQLQTRTTAKDAVIVKSSKIIIDYLTKYSDKLVGHLITLSANNAVILLDRTNNLSEQRFGKTKAGWRRKLGTKKLTRHLQAARHEEFLVANLESQDYIHAVYGGSLDNMADYFAKYCDESLQIRKLRRAIEDKNTMPLSKKTLRQPGMLMGAVQALGGLLGCNL
;
A
#
# COMPACT_ATOMS: atom_id res chain seq x y z
N ASP A 1 43.10 -16.99 -41.96
CA ASP A 1 42.63 -17.73 -43.15
C ASP A 1 41.95 -16.73 -44.11
N ASN A 2 42.66 -16.31 -45.15
CA ASN A 2 42.23 -15.28 -46.12
C ASN A 2 41.20 -15.79 -47.15
N ARG A 3 40.36 -16.73 -46.80
CA ARG A 3 39.40 -17.33 -47.73
C ARG A 3 38.17 -16.43 -47.89
N LYS A 4 37.82 -16.07 -49.13
CA LYS A 4 36.65 -15.23 -49.44
C LYS A 4 35.36 -15.94 -49.05
N LEU A 5 34.63 -15.34 -48.07
CA LEU A 5 33.28 -15.76 -47.68
C LEU A 5 32.33 -15.61 -48.89
N ARG A 6 31.50 -16.63 -49.14
CA ARG A 6 30.48 -16.56 -50.22
C ARG A 6 29.17 -15.99 -49.67
N ARG A 7 28.56 -15.10 -50.44
CA ARG A 7 27.20 -14.59 -50.11
C ARG A 7 26.23 -15.75 -50.24
N GLN A 8 25.45 -15.98 -49.17
CA GLN A 8 24.43 -17.03 -49.14
C GLN A 8 23.04 -16.43 -49.43
N ARG A 9 22.66 -15.40 -48.67
CA ARG A 9 21.36 -14.72 -48.82
C ARG A 9 21.42 -13.31 -48.30
N THR A 10 20.44 -12.48 -48.72
CA THR A 10 20.21 -11.14 -48.17
C THR A 10 18.87 -11.12 -47.43
N ILE A 11 18.87 -10.69 -46.19
CA ILE A 11 17.67 -10.45 -45.40
C ILE A 11 17.39 -8.96 -45.43
N LYS A 12 16.15 -8.58 -45.71
CA LYS A 12 15.67 -7.21 -45.56
C LYS A 12 15.01 -7.08 -44.20
N ARG A 13 15.33 -6.02 -43.46
CA ARG A 13 14.68 -5.64 -42.19
C ARG A 13 14.19 -4.18 -42.31
N TYR A 14 13.10 -3.87 -41.61
CA TYR A 14 12.48 -2.56 -41.58
C TYR A 14 12.38 -2.09 -40.12
N PRO A 15 13.52 -1.78 -39.48
CA PRO A 15 13.48 -1.36 -38.10
C PRO A 15 12.89 0.04 -37.96
N VAL A 16 12.25 0.26 -36.83
CA VAL A 16 11.71 1.56 -36.41
C VAL A 16 12.49 1.99 -35.16
N GLY A 17 13.09 3.17 -35.17
CA GLY A 17 13.86 3.72 -34.07
C GLY A 17 13.86 5.24 -34.09
N ILE A 18 14.00 5.86 -32.93
CA ILE A 18 14.03 7.33 -32.79
C ILE A 18 15.25 7.88 -33.54
N SER A 19 16.41 7.30 -33.29
CA SER A 19 17.67 7.72 -33.94
C SER A 19 17.80 7.21 -35.37
N LEU A 20 17.13 6.12 -35.71
CA LEU A 20 17.24 5.48 -37.01
C LEU A 20 16.19 5.92 -38.02
N GLY A 21 15.05 6.44 -37.56
CA GLY A 21 13.85 6.59 -38.39
C GLY A 21 13.27 5.22 -38.79
N GLN A 22 12.89 5.06 -40.06
CA GLN A 22 12.35 3.81 -40.63
C GLN A 22 13.17 3.35 -41.86
N PRO A 23 14.45 3.00 -41.71
CA PRO A 23 15.30 2.60 -42.83
C PRO A 23 14.98 1.18 -43.30
N VAL A 24 15.36 0.91 -44.57
CA VAL A 24 15.40 -0.44 -45.13
C VAL A 24 16.80 -0.96 -44.98
N LEU A 25 17.00 -1.87 -44.02
CA LEU A 25 18.30 -2.50 -43.82
C LEU A 25 18.43 -3.79 -44.64
N ARG A 26 19.48 -3.84 -45.45
CA ARG A 26 19.82 -5.03 -46.24
C ARG A 26 21.00 -5.76 -45.59
N HIS A 27 20.74 -6.86 -44.94
CA HIS A 27 21.73 -7.65 -44.22
C HIS A 27 22.19 -8.86 -45.09
N GLN A 28 23.48 -8.91 -45.42
CA GLN A 28 24.05 -10.01 -46.16
C GLN A 28 24.58 -11.09 -45.22
N ILE A 29 24.08 -12.30 -45.35
CA ILE A 29 24.64 -13.45 -44.69
C ILE A 29 25.67 -14.08 -45.64
N LYS A 30 26.89 -14.24 -45.14
CA LYS A 30 27.98 -14.89 -45.83
C LYS A 30 28.26 -16.26 -45.19
N LYS A 31 28.67 -17.21 -45.97
CA LYS A 31 29.00 -18.58 -45.53
C LYS A 31 30.41 -18.96 -45.90
N CYS A 32 31.12 -19.60 -44.98
CA CYS A 32 32.40 -20.19 -45.30
C CYS A 32 32.20 -21.40 -46.22
N PRO A 33 32.90 -21.47 -47.38
CA PRO A 33 32.76 -22.61 -48.28
C PRO A 33 33.31 -23.93 -47.71
N VAL A 34 34.22 -23.86 -46.72
CA VAL A 34 34.88 -24.99 -46.11
C VAL A 34 34.13 -25.49 -44.88
N CYS A 35 34.07 -24.67 -43.80
CA CYS A 35 33.44 -25.08 -42.53
C CYS A 35 31.93 -24.88 -42.52
N LYS A 36 31.34 -24.33 -43.57
CA LYS A 36 29.89 -24.04 -43.69
C LYS A 36 29.33 -23.07 -42.65
N THR A 37 30.16 -22.47 -41.80
CA THR A 37 29.73 -21.49 -40.78
C THR A 37 29.16 -20.25 -41.44
N GLU A 38 28.01 -19.79 -40.95
CA GLU A 38 27.38 -18.55 -41.38
C GLU A 38 27.98 -17.37 -40.61
N TYR A 39 28.34 -16.31 -41.33
CA TYR A 39 28.83 -15.07 -40.80
C TYR A 39 27.80 -13.96 -41.04
N ARG A 40 27.46 -13.26 -39.98
CA ARG A 40 26.50 -12.15 -40.00
C ARG A 40 27.18 -10.87 -39.52
N TYR A 41 26.74 -9.75 -40.04
CA TYR A 41 27.20 -8.44 -39.55
C TYR A 41 26.47 -8.09 -38.26
N GLU A 42 27.18 -8.12 -37.14
CA GLU A 42 26.56 -8.03 -35.81
C GLU A 42 26.38 -6.61 -35.27
N LYS A 43 27.10 -5.61 -35.84
CA LYS A 43 26.98 -4.20 -35.36
C LYS A 43 25.56 -3.67 -35.36
N ILE A 44 24.68 -4.19 -36.20
CA ILE A 44 23.26 -3.80 -36.20
C ILE A 44 22.52 -4.23 -34.92
N ASN A 45 23.03 -5.26 -34.24
CA ASN A 45 22.43 -5.75 -33.00
C ASN A 45 22.63 -4.75 -31.84
N ALA A 46 23.57 -3.80 -31.96
CA ALA A 46 23.73 -2.71 -31.01
C ALA A 46 22.57 -1.69 -31.08
N LEU A 47 21.83 -1.65 -32.19
CA LEU A 47 20.72 -0.72 -32.38
C LEU A 47 19.35 -1.39 -32.30
N VAL A 48 19.27 -2.64 -32.83
CA VAL A 48 18.01 -3.38 -32.96
C VAL A 48 18.24 -4.84 -32.60
N ALA A 49 17.55 -5.34 -31.62
CA ALA A 49 17.66 -6.73 -31.18
C ALA A 49 17.41 -7.71 -32.35
N ARG A 50 18.09 -8.87 -32.31
CA ARG A 50 17.85 -9.92 -33.26
C ARG A 50 16.39 -10.35 -33.28
N HIS A 51 15.80 -10.41 -34.47
CA HIS A 51 14.37 -10.71 -34.67
C HIS A 51 13.37 -9.64 -34.14
N SER A 52 13.84 -8.43 -33.81
CA SER A 52 12.97 -7.28 -33.51
C SER A 52 12.87 -6.36 -34.73
N ASN A 53 11.73 -5.69 -34.88
CA ASN A 53 11.53 -4.58 -35.81
C ASN A 53 11.65 -3.22 -35.11
N TYR A 54 11.86 -3.20 -33.81
CA TYR A 54 11.97 -1.97 -33.04
C TYR A 54 13.35 -1.85 -32.41
N ALA A 55 13.92 -0.66 -32.55
CA ALA A 55 15.19 -0.30 -31.94
C ALA A 55 15.06 -0.16 -30.42
N TYR A 56 16.18 -0.20 -29.71
CA TYR A 56 16.17 -0.12 -28.25
C TYR A 56 15.66 1.22 -27.74
N ASP A 57 15.94 2.32 -28.46
CA ASP A 57 15.48 3.67 -28.11
C ASP A 57 13.94 3.80 -28.11
N ILE A 58 13.24 3.17 -29.04
CA ILE A 58 11.77 3.08 -29.04
C ILE A 58 11.26 2.28 -27.86
N ILE A 59 11.93 1.16 -27.51
CA ILE A 59 11.55 0.34 -26.35
C ILE A 59 11.71 1.15 -25.07
N VAL A 60 12.79 1.92 -24.93
CA VAL A 60 13.04 2.81 -23.79
C VAL A 60 11.95 3.87 -23.70
N GLU A 61 11.67 4.61 -24.77
CA GLU A 61 10.68 5.68 -24.77
C GLU A 61 9.28 5.16 -24.43
N VAL A 62 8.85 4.05 -25.04
CA VAL A 62 7.56 3.41 -24.72
C VAL A 62 7.51 3.02 -23.24
N GLY A 63 8.59 2.43 -22.71
CA GLY A 63 8.65 2.00 -21.31
C GLY A 63 8.57 3.16 -20.33
N LEU A 64 9.34 4.22 -20.56
CA LEU A 64 9.32 5.43 -19.71
C LEU A 64 7.95 6.12 -19.74
N GLN A 65 7.34 6.26 -20.92
CA GLN A 65 6.00 6.82 -21.02
C GLN A 65 4.95 5.95 -20.31
N ARG A 66 5.04 4.62 -20.47
CA ARG A 66 4.06 3.67 -19.92
C ARG A 66 4.14 3.58 -18.41
N PHE A 67 5.33 3.44 -17.84
CA PHE A 67 5.52 3.08 -16.43
C PHE A 67 5.92 4.26 -15.55
N GLN A 68 6.70 5.21 -16.04
CA GLN A 68 7.10 6.39 -15.27
C GLN A 68 6.09 7.52 -15.42
N ARG A 69 5.62 7.81 -16.67
CA ARG A 69 4.63 8.88 -16.95
C ARG A 69 3.18 8.38 -16.89
N HIS A 70 2.94 7.08 -16.74
CA HIS A 70 1.63 6.43 -16.63
C HIS A 70 0.66 6.71 -17.78
N ARG A 71 1.17 6.84 -19.01
CA ARG A 71 0.37 7.11 -20.21
C ARG A 71 -0.34 5.85 -20.72
N GLN A 72 -1.45 6.07 -21.44
CA GLN A 72 -2.18 5.02 -22.15
C GLN A 72 -1.54 4.69 -23.49
N ASN A 73 -1.85 3.52 -24.06
CA ASN A 73 -1.22 3.08 -25.31
C ASN A 73 -1.47 4.03 -26.49
N ASN A 74 -2.71 4.52 -26.63
CA ASN A 74 -3.08 5.48 -27.66
C ASN A 74 -2.40 6.86 -27.50
N GLU A 75 -2.15 7.28 -26.26
CA GLU A 75 -1.41 8.52 -25.98
C GLU A 75 0.06 8.36 -26.36
N ILE A 76 0.68 7.23 -25.99
CA ILE A 76 2.06 6.90 -26.35
C ILE A 76 2.23 6.85 -27.86
N GLN A 77 1.31 6.20 -28.58
CA GLN A 77 1.33 6.12 -30.04
C GLN A 77 1.32 7.52 -30.67
N LYS A 78 0.39 8.37 -30.25
CA LYS A 78 0.26 9.75 -30.77
C LYS A 78 1.49 10.59 -30.46
N ASP A 79 2.04 10.44 -29.25
CA ASP A 79 3.21 11.19 -28.83
C ASP A 79 4.46 10.81 -29.66
N ILE A 80 4.68 9.51 -29.89
CA ILE A 80 5.77 9.02 -30.76
C ILE A 80 5.58 9.52 -32.19
N GLN A 81 4.37 9.49 -32.71
CA GLN A 81 4.08 10.02 -34.06
C GLN A 81 4.32 11.52 -34.16
N ASN A 82 3.85 12.30 -33.18
CA ASN A 82 3.97 13.75 -33.18
C ASN A 82 5.40 14.23 -32.95
N SER A 83 6.13 13.58 -32.04
CA SER A 83 7.47 14.00 -31.64
C SER A 83 8.56 13.51 -32.60
N TYR A 84 8.38 12.34 -33.20
CA TYR A 84 9.43 11.68 -34.00
C TYR A 84 9.00 11.31 -35.42
N GLY A 85 7.74 11.55 -35.80
CA GLY A 85 7.20 11.18 -37.12
C GLY A 85 7.14 9.68 -37.37
N LEU A 86 7.24 8.86 -36.31
CA LEU A 86 7.30 7.40 -36.40
C LEU A 86 5.91 6.75 -36.19
N VAL A 87 5.60 5.75 -37.01
CA VAL A 87 4.35 5.01 -36.91
C VAL A 87 4.61 3.70 -36.13
N VAL A 88 4.10 3.64 -34.89
CA VAL A 88 4.09 2.44 -34.07
C VAL A 88 2.63 2.02 -33.85
N PRO A 89 2.20 0.82 -34.29
CA PRO A 89 0.83 0.36 -34.05
C PRO A 89 0.50 0.30 -32.55
N GLU A 90 -0.70 0.70 -32.15
CA GLU A 90 -1.13 0.65 -30.74
C GLU A 90 -1.02 -0.76 -30.14
N SER A 91 -1.31 -1.80 -30.93
CA SER A 91 -1.14 -3.20 -30.54
C SER A 91 0.30 -3.57 -30.16
N SER A 92 1.30 -2.89 -30.76
CA SER A 92 2.71 -3.11 -30.48
C SER A 92 3.18 -2.42 -29.19
N ILE A 93 2.50 -1.35 -28.74
CA ILE A 93 2.91 -0.59 -27.57
C ILE A 93 2.95 -1.47 -26.31
N ASN A 94 1.95 -2.33 -26.12
CA ASN A 94 1.95 -3.24 -24.97
C ASN A 94 3.10 -4.25 -24.99
N ASP A 95 3.43 -4.79 -26.16
CA ASP A 95 4.56 -5.73 -26.32
C ASP A 95 5.90 -5.02 -26.08
N LEU A 96 6.04 -3.79 -26.58
CA LEU A 96 7.24 -2.97 -26.34
C LEU A 96 7.41 -2.60 -24.87
N ALA A 97 6.30 -2.25 -24.18
CA ALA A 97 6.31 -2.01 -22.76
C ALA A 97 6.72 -3.27 -21.96
N ASN A 98 6.23 -4.44 -22.34
CA ASN A 98 6.68 -5.70 -21.74
C ASN A 98 8.16 -6.00 -22.03
N CYS A 99 8.63 -5.70 -23.23
CA CYS A 99 10.05 -5.82 -23.58
C CYS A 99 10.90 -4.88 -22.70
N PHE A 100 10.44 -3.64 -22.48
CA PHE A 100 11.14 -2.72 -21.58
C PHE A 100 11.35 -3.30 -20.18
N LEU A 101 10.34 -3.93 -19.59
CA LEU A 101 10.48 -4.57 -18.28
C LEU A 101 11.44 -5.77 -18.31
N ASP A 102 11.44 -6.56 -19.40
CA ASP A 102 12.41 -7.66 -19.58
C ASP A 102 13.85 -7.10 -19.60
N TYR A 103 14.09 -6.00 -20.32
CA TYR A 103 15.40 -5.34 -20.37
C TYR A 103 15.78 -4.67 -19.05
N LEU A 104 14.84 -3.95 -18.44
CA LEU A 104 15.05 -3.28 -17.15
C LEU A 104 15.51 -4.28 -16.08
N ALA A 105 14.83 -5.42 -15.99
CA ALA A 105 15.20 -6.51 -15.08
C ALA A 105 16.56 -7.12 -15.43
N ALA A 106 16.85 -7.35 -16.73
CA ALA A 106 18.13 -7.86 -17.18
C ALA A 106 19.29 -6.94 -16.77
N VAL A 107 19.17 -5.65 -17.05
CA VAL A 107 20.17 -4.64 -16.66
C VAL A 107 20.33 -4.60 -15.15
N HIS A 108 19.23 -4.55 -14.38
CA HIS A 108 19.27 -4.48 -12.93
C HIS A 108 20.02 -5.69 -12.33
N TYR A 109 19.62 -6.91 -12.66
CA TYR A 109 20.22 -8.12 -12.08
C TYR A 109 21.63 -8.42 -12.60
N ALA A 110 21.95 -8.08 -13.85
CA ALA A 110 23.30 -8.23 -14.38
C ALA A 110 24.30 -7.25 -13.74
N ASN A 111 23.81 -6.10 -13.25
CA ASN A 111 24.63 -5.12 -12.52
C ASN A 111 24.53 -5.27 -10.98
N ALA A 112 24.11 -6.42 -10.47
CA ALA A 112 24.01 -6.65 -9.03
C ALA A 112 25.32 -6.36 -8.27
N ALA A 113 26.47 -6.67 -8.85
CA ALA A 113 27.78 -6.36 -8.27
C ALA A 113 28.02 -4.85 -8.12
N VAL A 114 27.57 -4.05 -9.11
CA VAL A 114 27.68 -2.58 -9.06
C VAL A 114 26.73 -2.01 -8.01
N ILE A 115 25.51 -2.52 -7.92
CA ILE A 115 24.52 -2.13 -6.91
C ILE A 115 25.02 -2.50 -5.51
N ARG A 116 25.63 -3.68 -5.36
CA ARG A 116 26.25 -4.11 -4.10
C ARG A 116 27.41 -3.18 -3.69
N GLN A 117 28.23 -2.73 -4.66
CA GLN A 117 29.27 -1.75 -4.38
C GLN A 117 28.67 -0.42 -3.91
N LEU A 118 27.59 0.06 -4.55
CA LEU A 118 26.86 1.26 -4.12
C LEU A 118 26.35 1.11 -2.67
N PHE A 119 25.84 -0.05 -2.30
CA PHE A 119 25.45 -0.31 -0.90
C PHE A 119 26.64 -0.29 0.04
N SER A 120 27.78 -0.88 -0.36
CA SER A 120 29.01 -0.85 0.42
C SER A 120 29.53 0.58 0.62
N ASP A 121 29.49 1.41 -0.42
CA ASP A 121 29.90 2.82 -0.38
C ASP A 121 29.01 3.64 0.55
N ASN A 122 27.73 3.29 0.67
CA ASN A 122 26.79 3.85 1.63
C ASN A 122 26.97 3.30 3.07
N GLY A 123 27.89 2.36 3.28
CA GLY A 123 28.15 1.71 4.57
C GLY A 123 27.29 0.50 4.88
N GLY A 124 26.56 -0.01 3.89
CA GLY A 124 25.66 -1.15 3.95
C GLY A 124 24.28 -0.83 3.41
N TYR A 125 23.35 -1.76 3.54
CA TYR A 125 21.95 -1.55 3.17
C TYR A 125 21.01 -2.13 4.23
N VAL A 126 19.79 -1.61 4.29
CA VAL A 126 18.72 -2.07 5.19
C VAL A 126 17.53 -2.53 4.36
N ALA A 127 17.20 -3.80 4.46
CA ALA A 127 16.20 -4.41 3.62
C ALA A 127 14.78 -4.34 4.23
N HIS A 128 13.89 -3.57 3.61
CA HIS A 128 12.47 -3.58 3.89
C HIS A 128 11.78 -4.66 3.05
N PHE A 129 11.19 -5.65 3.71
CA PHE A 129 10.45 -6.73 3.07
C PHE A 129 8.96 -6.54 3.21
N ASP A 130 8.24 -6.53 2.08
CA ASP A 130 6.79 -6.34 2.08
C ASP A 130 6.16 -6.86 0.79
N GLY A 131 4.89 -7.22 0.87
CA GLY A 131 4.09 -7.68 -0.24
C GLY A 131 2.82 -6.87 -0.43
N THR A 132 2.37 -6.75 -1.67
CA THR A 132 1.09 -6.10 -1.96
C THR A 132 0.22 -6.96 -2.85
N CYS A 133 -1.08 -7.06 -2.51
CA CYS A 133 -2.09 -7.78 -3.27
C CYS A 133 -3.47 -7.11 -3.13
N GLU A 134 -4.45 -7.66 -3.81
CA GLU A 134 -5.88 -7.53 -3.53
C GLU A 134 -6.47 -8.94 -3.38
N VAL A 135 -7.66 -9.03 -2.80
CA VAL A 135 -8.33 -10.32 -2.59
C VAL A 135 -8.45 -11.09 -3.92
N GLY A 136 -7.90 -12.29 -3.95
CA GLY A 136 -7.91 -13.17 -5.14
C GLY A 136 -6.82 -12.87 -6.17
N THR A 137 -5.78 -12.10 -5.82
CA THR A 137 -4.60 -11.90 -6.66
C THR A 137 -3.35 -12.46 -6.02
N ASP A 138 -2.35 -12.79 -6.84
CA ASP A 138 -1.01 -13.11 -6.37
C ASP A 138 -0.42 -11.92 -5.61
N ILE A 139 0.55 -12.21 -4.78
CA ILE A 139 1.32 -11.24 -4.01
C ILE A 139 2.50 -10.76 -4.85
N LEU A 140 2.62 -9.46 -5.01
CA LEU A 140 3.82 -8.83 -5.55
C LEU A 140 4.71 -8.45 -4.36
N PHE A 141 5.79 -9.23 -4.18
CA PHE A 141 6.69 -9.11 -3.03
C PHE A 141 7.96 -8.36 -3.43
N THR A 142 8.46 -7.50 -2.54
CA THR A 142 9.61 -6.62 -2.80
C THR A 142 10.58 -6.59 -1.63
N ALA A 143 11.85 -6.38 -1.96
CA ALA A 143 12.88 -5.90 -1.04
C ALA A 143 13.29 -4.48 -1.47
N ILE A 144 13.28 -3.52 -0.55
CA ILE A 144 13.66 -2.13 -0.79
C ILE A 144 14.72 -1.75 0.21
N ASP A 145 15.82 -1.15 -0.25
CA ASP A 145 16.82 -0.59 0.66
C ASP A 145 16.34 0.76 1.21
N GLU A 146 16.41 0.92 2.53
CA GLU A 146 16.01 2.18 3.18
C GLU A 146 16.99 3.32 2.92
N ILE A 147 18.29 3.00 2.86
CA ILE A 147 19.35 4.01 2.79
C ILE A 147 19.33 4.70 1.43
N SER A 148 19.29 3.93 0.35
CA SER A 148 19.29 4.45 -1.04
C SER A 148 17.90 4.60 -1.64
N GLY A 149 16.86 4.00 -1.06
CA GLY A 149 15.52 3.91 -1.62
C GLY A 149 15.40 2.99 -2.84
N ILE A 150 16.43 2.21 -3.16
CA ILE A 150 16.47 1.31 -4.30
C ILE A 150 15.61 0.07 -4.04
N VAL A 151 14.77 -0.28 -5.01
CA VAL A 151 14.11 -1.58 -5.07
C VAL A 151 15.15 -2.63 -5.44
N VAL A 152 15.51 -3.46 -4.48
CA VAL A 152 16.61 -4.43 -4.57
C VAL A 152 16.21 -5.67 -5.33
N LEU A 153 15.04 -6.22 -4.99
CA LEU A 153 14.51 -7.45 -5.57
C LEU A 153 13.00 -7.43 -5.60
N THR A 154 12.41 -8.03 -6.63
CA THR A 154 10.97 -8.19 -6.74
C THR A 154 10.61 -9.59 -7.22
N CYS A 155 9.48 -10.12 -6.78
CA CYS A 155 8.93 -11.36 -7.31
C CYS A 155 7.40 -11.37 -7.24
N ARG A 156 6.81 -12.37 -7.90
CA ARG A 156 5.39 -12.70 -7.79
C ARG A 156 5.26 -14.05 -7.09
N MET A 157 4.41 -14.10 -6.07
CA MET A 157 4.14 -15.31 -5.29
C MET A 157 2.62 -15.59 -5.31
N PRO A 158 2.17 -16.83 -5.55
CA PRO A 158 0.75 -17.18 -5.43
C PRO A 158 0.22 -16.98 -4.01
N THR A 159 1.03 -17.29 -3.02
CA THR A 159 0.76 -17.14 -1.59
C THR A 159 2.02 -16.76 -0.84
N GLU A 160 1.86 -16.11 0.28
CA GLU A 160 2.96 -15.79 1.19
C GLU A 160 3.33 -17.01 2.03
N ASN A 161 3.97 -18.02 1.41
CA ASN A 161 4.45 -19.20 2.10
C ASN A 161 5.96 -19.11 2.42
N VAL A 162 6.39 -19.82 3.46
CA VAL A 162 7.77 -19.76 3.96
C VAL A 162 8.79 -20.11 2.89
N ASN A 163 8.54 -21.18 2.11
CA ASN A 163 9.50 -21.67 1.13
C ASN A 163 9.78 -20.67 0.00
N ASP A 164 8.74 -20.05 -0.56
CA ASP A 164 8.90 -19.05 -1.63
C ASP A 164 9.62 -17.79 -1.11
N ILE A 165 9.32 -17.38 0.16
CA ILE A 165 9.98 -16.24 0.80
C ILE A 165 11.44 -16.57 1.10
N THR A 166 11.75 -17.79 1.61
CA THR A 166 13.14 -18.24 1.83
C THR A 166 13.94 -18.18 0.54
N GLN A 167 13.41 -18.71 -0.58
CA GLN A 167 14.09 -18.63 -1.89
C GLN A 167 14.33 -17.18 -2.34
N PHE A 168 13.37 -16.29 -2.06
CA PHE A 168 13.52 -14.87 -2.35
C PHE A 168 14.65 -14.24 -1.52
N PHE A 169 14.73 -14.55 -0.22
CA PHE A 169 15.78 -14.06 0.67
C PHE A 169 17.15 -14.63 0.31
N GLU A 170 17.25 -15.90 -0.01
CA GLU A 170 18.49 -16.51 -0.51
C GLU A 170 18.99 -15.83 -1.79
N LYS A 171 18.06 -15.54 -2.72
CA LYS A 171 18.41 -14.79 -3.93
C LYS A 171 18.88 -13.37 -3.60
N CYS A 172 18.23 -12.69 -2.66
CA CYS A 172 18.64 -11.37 -2.19
C CYS A 172 20.07 -11.41 -1.61
N LYS A 173 20.33 -12.35 -0.70
CA LYS A 173 21.64 -12.58 -0.07
C LYS A 173 22.72 -12.89 -1.11
N LYS A 174 22.41 -13.73 -2.08
CA LYS A 174 23.36 -14.11 -3.16
C LYS A 174 23.76 -12.92 -4.04
N LEU A 175 22.81 -12.02 -4.34
CA LEU A 175 23.05 -10.90 -5.25
C LEU A 175 23.68 -9.71 -4.55
N TYR A 176 23.27 -9.42 -3.32
CA TYR A 176 23.54 -8.15 -2.63
C TYR A 176 24.22 -8.30 -1.27
N ASP A 177 24.60 -9.50 -0.87
CA ASP A 177 25.16 -9.85 0.43
C ASP A 177 24.15 -9.69 1.58
N VAL A 178 24.64 -9.66 2.82
CA VAL A 178 23.85 -9.58 4.04
C VAL A 178 23.51 -8.13 4.37
N PRO A 179 22.22 -7.78 4.60
CA PRO A 179 21.86 -6.43 5.03
C PRO A 179 22.30 -6.14 6.46
N LEU A 180 22.43 -4.86 6.81
CA LEU A 180 22.68 -4.40 8.18
C LEU A 180 21.53 -4.72 9.13
N ALA A 181 20.31 -4.62 8.61
CA ALA A 181 19.07 -4.97 9.29
C ALA A 181 17.98 -5.34 8.29
N THR A 182 16.99 -6.06 8.78
CA THR A 182 15.74 -6.35 8.05
C THR A 182 14.58 -5.65 8.73
N MET A 183 13.70 -5.03 7.95
CA MET A 183 12.44 -4.45 8.40
C MET A 183 11.28 -5.19 7.75
N ARG A 184 10.29 -5.56 8.54
CA ARG A 184 9.12 -6.32 8.06
C ARG A 184 7.86 -6.01 8.86
N ASP A 185 6.73 -6.48 8.39
CA ASP A 185 5.51 -6.56 9.17
C ASP A 185 5.55 -7.74 10.19
N LEU A 186 4.42 -8.04 10.84
CA LEU A 186 4.32 -9.12 11.81
C LEU A 186 3.97 -10.48 11.17
N SER A 187 4.09 -10.64 9.84
CA SER A 187 3.85 -11.93 9.18
C SER A 187 4.73 -13.02 9.78
N LYS A 188 4.09 -14.11 10.21
CA LYS A 188 4.79 -15.27 10.76
C LYS A 188 5.67 -15.95 9.69
N ASN A 189 5.20 -15.97 8.45
CA ASN A 189 5.90 -16.64 7.36
C ASN A 189 7.16 -15.85 6.95
N ILE A 190 7.08 -14.52 6.92
CA ILE A 190 8.25 -13.67 6.68
C ILE A 190 9.27 -13.85 7.82
N ALA A 191 8.79 -13.91 9.09
CA ALA A 191 9.66 -14.13 10.23
C ALA A 191 10.44 -15.44 10.13
N LEU A 192 9.75 -16.55 9.86
CA LEU A 192 10.38 -17.88 9.76
C LEU A 192 11.41 -17.96 8.62
N ALA A 193 11.06 -17.45 7.44
CA ALA A 193 11.97 -17.41 6.30
C ALA A 193 13.19 -16.51 6.58
N ARG A 194 12.98 -15.38 7.27
CA ARG A 194 14.06 -14.47 7.67
C ARG A 194 15.01 -15.14 8.66
N ASP A 195 14.49 -15.83 9.65
CA ASP A 195 15.29 -16.51 10.66
C ASP A 195 16.13 -17.66 10.05
N GLU A 196 15.67 -18.24 8.95
CA GLU A 196 16.43 -19.25 8.19
C GLU A 196 17.61 -18.63 7.42
N VAL A 197 17.42 -17.49 6.76
CA VAL A 197 18.43 -16.92 5.83
C VAL A 197 19.30 -15.85 6.47
N PHE A 198 18.73 -15.06 7.40
CA PHE A 198 19.32 -13.87 8.00
C PHE A 198 19.35 -13.94 9.55
N ALA A 199 19.61 -15.12 10.14
CA ALA A 199 19.57 -15.36 11.58
C ALA A 199 20.36 -14.31 12.40
N ASP A 200 21.56 -13.97 11.95
CA ASP A 200 22.49 -13.07 12.63
C ASP A 200 22.27 -11.58 12.30
N VAL A 201 21.25 -11.25 11.50
CA VAL A 201 20.93 -9.87 11.12
C VAL A 201 19.90 -9.29 12.10
N ALA A 202 19.99 -8.01 12.41
CA ALA A 202 18.99 -7.33 13.23
C ALA A 202 17.58 -7.44 12.58
N ASP A 203 16.59 -7.96 13.34
CA ASP A 203 15.20 -8.12 12.91
C ASP A 203 14.36 -6.99 13.47
N LEU A 204 14.00 -6.02 12.65
CA LEU A 204 13.14 -4.91 13.03
C LEU A 204 11.72 -5.15 12.52
N ILE A 205 10.73 -4.75 13.31
CA ILE A 205 9.33 -4.85 12.94
C ILE A 205 8.70 -3.47 12.81
N CYS A 206 7.75 -3.36 11.88
CA CYS A 206 6.95 -2.17 11.71
C CYS A 206 6.15 -1.86 12.98
N GLN A 207 6.50 -0.79 13.68
CA GLN A 207 5.83 -0.39 14.92
C GLN A 207 4.35 -0.03 14.70
N TYR A 208 3.98 0.43 13.49
CA TYR A 208 2.58 0.66 13.16
C TYR A 208 1.78 -0.66 13.15
N HIS A 209 2.27 -1.68 12.45
CA HIS A 209 1.63 -3.00 12.43
C HIS A 209 1.65 -3.68 13.81
N PHE A 210 2.71 -3.45 14.59
CA PHE A 210 2.74 -3.91 15.99
C PHE A 210 1.58 -3.31 16.79
N LEU A 211 1.44 -1.99 16.80
CA LEU A 211 0.34 -1.30 17.48
C LEU A 211 -1.02 -1.69 16.93
N GLU A 212 -1.15 -1.85 15.61
CA GLU A 212 -2.39 -2.31 14.99
C GLU A 212 -2.82 -3.69 15.51
N ASN A 213 -1.88 -4.63 15.63
CA ASN A 213 -2.16 -5.97 16.16
C ASN A 213 -2.49 -5.94 17.66
N VAL A 214 -1.74 -5.19 18.46
CA VAL A 214 -2.04 -4.99 19.89
C VAL A 214 -3.44 -4.41 20.07
N GLY A 215 -3.77 -3.33 19.36
CA GLY A 215 -5.08 -2.69 19.43
C GLY A 215 -6.21 -3.62 19.01
N LYS A 216 -6.03 -4.40 17.93
CA LYS A 216 -7.01 -5.43 17.50
C LYS A 216 -7.22 -6.49 18.59
N ALA A 217 -6.14 -6.94 19.24
CA ALA A 217 -6.23 -7.93 20.33
C ALA A 217 -6.92 -7.38 21.58
N LEU A 218 -6.70 -6.08 21.88
CA LEU A 218 -7.28 -5.44 23.04
C LEU A 218 -8.79 -5.20 22.90
N PHE A 219 -9.23 -4.56 21.84
CA PHE A 219 -10.59 -4.00 21.81
C PHE A 219 -11.48 -4.43 20.64
N LYS A 220 -11.07 -5.37 19.79
CA LYS A 220 -11.91 -5.85 18.68
C LYS A 220 -13.27 -6.36 19.19
N GLU A 221 -13.27 -7.17 20.25
CA GLU A 221 -14.47 -7.75 20.84
C GLU A 221 -15.35 -6.67 21.49
N THR A 222 -14.77 -5.85 22.40
CA THR A 222 -15.49 -4.79 23.13
C THR A 222 -16.03 -3.72 22.19
N HIS A 223 -15.26 -3.34 21.15
CA HIS A 223 -15.72 -2.43 20.10
C HIS A 223 -16.91 -2.98 19.31
N GLN A 224 -16.88 -4.27 18.97
CA GLN A 224 -18.02 -4.93 18.29
C GLN A 224 -19.26 -4.99 19.18
N GLN A 225 -19.09 -5.31 20.47
CA GLN A 225 -20.17 -5.32 21.45
C GLN A 225 -20.80 -3.93 21.60
N LEU A 226 -19.99 -2.87 21.77
CA LEU A 226 -20.47 -1.49 21.83
C LEU A 226 -21.26 -1.10 20.58
N THR A 227 -20.71 -1.37 19.39
CA THR A 227 -21.37 -1.06 18.13
C THR A 227 -22.70 -1.81 17.98
N SER A 228 -22.74 -3.07 18.36
CA SER A 228 -23.95 -3.91 18.31
C SER A 228 -25.00 -3.46 19.30
N ARG A 229 -24.58 -3.07 20.52
CA ARG A 229 -25.50 -2.58 21.56
C ARG A 229 -26.14 -1.24 21.17
N LEU A 230 -25.32 -0.28 20.71
CA LEU A 230 -25.83 1.01 20.18
C LEU A 230 -26.84 0.81 19.04
N ARG A 231 -26.61 -0.18 18.16
CA ARG A 231 -27.52 -0.53 17.06
C ARG A 231 -28.82 -1.15 17.60
N LYS A 232 -28.74 -2.10 18.54
CA LYS A 232 -29.89 -2.75 19.17
C LYS A 232 -30.81 -1.74 19.85
N LEU A 233 -30.24 -0.77 20.52
CA LEU A 233 -30.97 0.31 21.22
C LEU A 233 -31.51 1.38 20.27
N LYS A 234 -31.24 1.29 18.97
CA LYS A 234 -31.75 2.17 17.89
C LYS A 234 -31.50 3.67 18.14
N ILE A 235 -30.43 4.03 18.84
CA ILE A 235 -30.11 5.43 19.19
C ILE A 235 -29.97 6.28 17.93
N ARG A 236 -29.12 5.89 16.97
CA ARG A 236 -28.94 6.64 15.71
C ARG A 236 -30.23 6.75 14.88
N PRO A 237 -30.98 5.66 14.63
CA PRO A 237 -32.27 5.77 13.94
C PRO A 237 -33.24 6.70 14.64
N GLY A 238 -33.33 6.66 15.98
CA GLY A 238 -34.17 7.54 16.79
C GLY A 238 -33.79 9.02 16.59
N LEU A 239 -32.52 9.37 16.76
CA LEU A 239 -32.01 10.73 16.53
C LEU A 239 -32.27 11.19 15.09
N LYS A 240 -32.02 10.34 14.08
CA LYS A 240 -32.30 10.64 12.67
C LYS A 240 -33.78 10.91 12.42
N SER A 241 -34.67 10.13 13.03
CA SER A 241 -36.12 10.33 12.94
C SER A 241 -36.55 11.68 13.51
N LEU A 242 -36.07 12.03 14.71
CA LEU A 242 -36.35 13.31 15.36
C LEU A 242 -35.84 14.49 14.53
N ARG A 243 -34.60 14.40 14.04
CA ARG A 243 -34.00 15.42 13.16
C ARG A 243 -34.83 15.62 11.88
N ASN A 244 -35.20 14.54 11.20
CA ASN A 244 -35.99 14.62 9.97
C ASN A 244 -37.39 15.21 10.26
N GLY A 245 -37.97 14.89 11.40
CA GLY A 245 -39.21 15.49 11.87
C GLY A 245 -39.07 16.99 12.11
N LEU A 246 -37.97 17.42 12.74
CA LEU A 246 -37.66 18.84 12.95
C LEU A 246 -37.51 19.59 11.62
N VAL A 247 -36.70 19.06 10.70
CA VAL A 247 -36.47 19.65 9.35
C VAL A 247 -37.80 19.83 8.60
N ARG A 248 -38.68 18.83 8.63
CA ARG A 248 -40.00 18.92 7.97
C ARG A 248 -40.87 20.06 8.56
N ARG A 249 -40.84 20.24 9.87
CA ARG A 249 -41.58 21.31 10.56
C ARG A 249 -40.90 22.69 10.44
N SER A 250 -39.70 22.76 9.93
CA SER A 250 -38.91 23.98 9.77
C SER A 250 -38.82 24.51 8.34
N LYS A 251 -39.59 23.93 7.38
CA LYS A 251 -39.53 24.34 5.97
C LYS A 251 -39.73 25.83 5.70
N ASN A 252 -40.54 26.49 6.52
CA ASN A 252 -40.88 27.91 6.38
C ASN A 252 -40.12 28.82 7.38
N VAL A 253 -39.09 28.29 8.03
CA VAL A 253 -38.26 29.06 8.95
C VAL A 253 -37.15 29.75 8.13
N PRO A 254 -37.06 31.10 8.18
CA PRO A 254 -36.01 31.80 7.45
C PRO A 254 -34.62 31.38 7.95
N PRO A 255 -33.61 31.30 7.06
CA PRO A 255 -32.27 30.90 7.45
C PRO A 255 -31.62 31.99 8.34
N ILE A 256 -30.97 31.55 9.42
CA ILE A 256 -30.04 32.42 10.18
C ILE A 256 -28.67 32.32 9.46
N PRO A 257 -28.08 33.46 9.05
CA PRO A 257 -26.74 33.45 8.47
C PRO A 257 -25.72 32.82 9.42
N GLU A 258 -24.79 32.02 8.88
CA GLU A 258 -23.83 31.25 9.68
C GLU A 258 -23.00 32.16 10.61
N LYS A 259 -22.64 33.36 10.16
CA LYS A 259 -21.90 34.35 10.95
C LYS A 259 -22.68 34.80 12.19
N GLU A 260 -23.99 35.04 12.03
CA GLU A 260 -24.88 35.43 13.14
C GLU A 260 -25.10 34.24 14.08
N PHE A 261 -25.32 33.05 13.55
CA PHE A 261 -25.46 31.85 14.37
C PHE A 261 -24.19 31.56 15.20
N ASN A 262 -23.00 31.68 14.62
CA ASN A 262 -21.74 31.58 15.36
C ASN A 262 -21.59 32.65 16.42
N ALA A 263 -22.09 33.89 16.17
CA ALA A 263 -22.09 34.94 17.18
C ALA A 263 -23.01 34.63 18.37
N ILE A 264 -24.13 33.93 18.14
CA ILE A 264 -25.02 33.46 19.21
C ILE A 264 -24.33 32.33 20.01
N LEU A 265 -23.70 31.39 19.36
CA LEU A 265 -23.00 30.27 20.03
C LEU A 265 -21.85 30.78 20.93
N ASN A 266 -21.17 31.85 20.53
CA ASN A 266 -20.08 32.46 21.30
C ASN A 266 -20.55 33.46 22.37
N ASN A 267 -21.76 34.01 22.24
CA ASN A 267 -22.35 34.93 23.21
C ASN A 267 -23.86 34.69 23.32
N PRO A 268 -24.32 33.91 24.30
CA PRO A 268 -25.73 33.55 24.49
C PRO A 268 -26.66 34.76 24.71
N ASP A 269 -26.18 35.91 25.19
CA ASP A 269 -27.02 37.11 25.39
C ASP A 269 -27.61 37.63 24.08
N LYS A 270 -26.98 37.32 22.93
CA LYS A 270 -27.50 37.68 21.61
C LYS A 270 -28.77 36.93 21.20
N THR A 271 -29.18 35.91 21.94
CA THR A 271 -30.42 35.16 21.69
C THR A 271 -31.66 36.05 21.72
N GLN A 272 -31.66 37.14 22.51
CA GLN A 272 -32.78 38.07 22.64
C GLN A 272 -33.14 38.82 21.35
N GLN A 273 -32.25 38.80 20.33
CA GLN A 273 -32.43 39.48 19.04
C GLN A 273 -33.22 38.64 18.01
N PHE A 274 -33.53 37.38 18.35
CA PHE A 274 -34.12 36.42 17.41
C PHE A 274 -35.48 35.91 17.91
N ASP A 275 -36.32 35.51 16.96
CA ASP A 275 -37.56 34.79 17.29
C ASP A 275 -37.23 33.49 18.05
N HIS A 276 -37.86 33.36 19.21
CA HIS A 276 -37.59 32.29 20.15
C HIS A 276 -37.85 30.89 19.54
N VAL A 277 -38.96 30.72 18.80
CA VAL A 277 -39.33 29.44 18.19
C VAL A 277 -38.37 29.08 17.05
N MET A 278 -37.94 30.08 16.28
CA MET A 278 -36.98 29.92 15.22
C MET A 278 -35.62 29.49 15.80
N LEU A 279 -35.14 30.23 16.80
CA LEU A 279 -33.85 29.97 17.41
C LEU A 279 -33.79 28.59 18.09
N LEU A 280 -34.83 28.17 18.79
CA LEU A 280 -34.96 26.84 19.38
C LEU A 280 -34.78 25.73 18.32
N LYS A 281 -35.42 25.90 17.15
CA LYS A 281 -35.28 24.91 16.05
C LYS A 281 -33.87 24.86 15.53
N TYR A 282 -33.19 26.00 15.38
CA TYR A 282 -31.80 26.06 14.92
C TYR A 282 -30.83 25.42 15.92
N LEU A 283 -30.92 25.75 17.20
CA LEU A 283 -30.10 25.18 18.26
C LEU A 283 -30.33 23.67 18.40
N THR A 284 -31.60 23.25 18.34
CA THR A 284 -31.93 21.79 18.34
C THR A 284 -31.36 21.09 17.12
N TYR A 285 -31.45 21.71 15.94
CA TYR A 285 -30.86 21.15 14.72
C TYR A 285 -29.33 21.09 14.81
N PHE A 286 -28.68 22.08 15.40
CA PHE A 286 -27.26 22.09 15.67
C PHE A 286 -26.84 20.90 16.56
N ILE A 287 -27.59 20.61 17.64
CA ILE A 287 -27.31 19.43 18.49
C ILE A 287 -27.35 18.13 17.68
N PHE A 288 -28.35 17.95 16.81
CA PHE A 288 -28.38 16.77 15.94
C PHE A 288 -27.20 16.70 14.99
N ARG A 289 -26.81 17.83 14.39
CA ARG A 289 -25.66 17.89 13.49
C ARG A 289 -24.37 17.59 14.22
N TRP A 290 -24.19 18.14 15.42
CA TRP A 290 -23.03 17.86 16.25
C TRP A 290 -22.95 16.38 16.64
N LEU A 291 -24.05 15.72 16.98
CA LEU A 291 -24.09 14.29 17.23
C LEU A 291 -23.75 13.45 15.98
N ASP A 292 -24.26 13.85 14.81
CA ASP A 292 -23.98 13.15 13.56
C ASP A 292 -22.52 13.32 13.11
N ASP A 293 -21.89 14.44 13.42
CA ASP A 293 -20.55 14.82 12.99
C ASP A 293 -19.43 14.29 13.93
N TYR A 294 -19.71 13.23 14.67
CA TYR A 294 -18.72 12.61 15.57
C TYR A 294 -17.42 12.17 14.84
N CYS A 295 -17.48 11.97 13.54
CA CYS A 295 -16.30 11.62 12.74
C CYS A 295 -15.27 12.75 12.68
N CYS A 296 -15.63 14.00 12.95
CA CYS A 296 -14.67 15.11 12.99
C CYS A 296 -13.66 15.00 14.15
N GLU A 297 -13.97 14.24 15.19
CA GLU A 297 -13.05 13.95 16.30
C GLU A 297 -12.12 12.77 16.01
N LEU A 298 -12.38 12.02 14.93
CA LEU A 298 -11.51 10.92 14.50
C LEU A 298 -10.28 11.47 13.80
N LYS A 299 -9.16 10.77 13.99
CA LYS A 299 -7.87 11.16 13.40
C LYS A 299 -7.71 10.69 11.96
N GLY A 300 -8.65 9.87 11.45
CA GLY A 300 -8.59 9.24 10.13
C GLY A 300 -7.58 8.09 10.06
N GLU A 301 -7.23 7.54 11.19
CA GLU A 301 -6.26 6.44 11.32
C GLU A 301 -6.94 5.06 11.23
N TYR A 302 -8.26 5.01 11.16
CA TYR A 302 -9.09 3.80 11.15
C TYR A 302 -8.94 2.94 12.43
N PHE A 303 -9.77 1.89 12.51
CA PHE A 303 -9.67 0.91 13.59
C PHE A 303 -8.34 0.12 13.47
N PRO A 304 -7.61 -0.09 14.57
CA PRO A 304 -7.92 0.12 15.97
C PRO A 304 -7.56 1.51 16.56
N PHE A 305 -6.96 2.39 15.81
CA PHE A 305 -6.47 3.70 16.29
C PHE A 305 -7.59 4.71 16.51
N ASP A 306 -8.66 4.62 15.73
CA ASP A 306 -9.88 5.40 15.87
C ASP A 306 -11.03 4.52 16.40
N GLN A 307 -11.78 5.07 17.34
CA GLN A 307 -12.90 4.38 18.01
C GLN A 307 -14.24 5.11 17.76
N PRO A 308 -14.77 5.06 16.53
CA PRO A 308 -15.94 5.88 16.15
C PRO A 308 -17.18 5.61 16.99
N SER A 309 -17.40 4.36 17.42
CA SER A 309 -18.54 4.02 18.29
C SER A 309 -18.41 4.59 19.69
N LEU A 310 -17.20 4.64 20.23
CA LEU A 310 -16.93 5.23 21.56
C LEU A 310 -17.08 6.75 21.50
N VAL A 311 -16.54 7.41 20.49
CA VAL A 311 -16.71 8.85 20.28
C VAL A 311 -18.19 9.21 20.15
N PHE A 312 -18.94 8.46 19.36
CA PHE A 312 -20.39 8.68 19.23
C PHE A 312 -21.11 8.48 20.58
N TYR A 313 -20.79 7.42 21.32
CA TYR A 313 -21.36 7.16 22.64
C TYR A 313 -21.08 8.33 23.60
N ASN A 314 -19.84 8.78 23.70
CA ASN A 314 -19.44 9.88 24.58
C ASN A 314 -20.15 11.19 24.23
N ARG A 315 -20.33 11.48 22.93
CA ARG A 315 -21.16 12.62 22.50
C ARG A 315 -22.62 12.48 22.93
N CYS A 316 -23.19 11.29 22.81
CA CYS A 316 -24.55 11.03 23.25
C CYS A 316 -24.70 11.24 24.77
N VAL A 317 -23.75 10.75 25.57
CA VAL A 317 -23.69 10.96 27.01
C VAL A 317 -23.66 12.46 27.34
N LYS A 318 -22.75 13.21 26.72
CA LYS A 318 -22.60 14.65 26.94
C LYS A 318 -23.90 15.40 26.64
N VAL A 319 -24.55 15.11 25.52
CA VAL A 319 -25.81 15.74 25.17
C VAL A 319 -26.93 15.34 26.12
N TYR A 320 -27.00 14.07 26.52
CA TYR A 320 -28.00 13.60 27.49
C TYR A 320 -27.88 14.36 28.82
N ASP A 321 -26.68 14.44 29.39
CA ASP A 321 -26.43 15.09 30.67
C ASP A 321 -26.80 16.58 30.61
N LEU A 322 -26.30 17.32 29.60
CA LEU A 322 -26.57 18.74 29.42
C LEU A 322 -28.07 19.02 29.21
N LEU A 323 -28.78 18.24 28.42
CA LEU A 323 -30.20 18.45 28.17
C LEU A 323 -31.06 18.05 29.38
N THR A 324 -30.66 17.05 30.16
CA THR A 324 -31.33 16.65 31.38
C THR A 324 -31.20 17.75 32.45
N GLU A 325 -30.01 18.32 32.60
CA GLU A 325 -29.75 19.46 33.48
C GLU A 325 -30.56 20.71 33.07
N LEU A 326 -30.56 21.02 31.77
CA LEU A 326 -31.35 22.13 31.22
C LEU A 326 -32.86 21.95 31.48
N LEU A 327 -33.40 20.73 31.29
CA LEU A 327 -34.81 20.42 31.53
C LEU A 327 -35.20 20.54 33.01
N ALA A 328 -34.26 20.33 33.92
CA ALA A 328 -34.49 20.49 35.37
C ALA A 328 -34.43 21.96 35.83
N ALA A 329 -33.56 22.77 35.22
CA ALA A 329 -33.27 24.13 35.65
C ALA A 329 -34.20 25.21 35.02
N ALA A 330 -34.71 24.95 33.79
CA ALA A 330 -35.41 25.97 33.02
C ALA A 330 -36.94 25.93 33.15
N SER A 331 -37.59 27.09 33.22
CA SER A 331 -39.04 27.25 33.09
C SER A 331 -39.47 27.15 31.63
N LEU A 332 -39.54 25.90 31.11
CA LEU A 332 -39.83 25.64 29.70
C LEU A 332 -41.32 25.58 29.41
N THR A 333 -41.73 26.11 28.26
CA THR A 333 -43.09 25.91 27.73
C THR A 333 -43.36 24.45 27.38
N GLY A 334 -44.64 24.06 27.32
CA GLY A 334 -45.00 22.67 27.02
C GLY A 334 -44.40 22.13 25.70
N ARG A 335 -44.32 22.97 24.66
CA ARG A 335 -43.77 22.60 23.35
C ARG A 335 -42.25 22.48 23.36
N GLU A 336 -41.55 23.35 24.03
CA GLU A 336 -40.10 23.34 24.21
C GLU A 336 -39.65 22.12 24.99
N LYS A 337 -40.31 21.91 26.14
CA LYS A 337 -40.10 20.74 26.99
C LYS A 337 -40.30 19.43 26.21
N GLN A 338 -41.36 19.35 25.39
CA GLN A 338 -41.63 18.17 24.56
C GLN A 338 -40.52 17.89 23.54
N THR A 339 -39.99 18.95 22.91
CA THR A 339 -38.92 18.79 21.89
C THR A 339 -37.65 18.26 22.52
N LEU A 340 -37.15 18.88 23.60
CA LEU A 340 -35.91 18.47 24.28
C LEU A 340 -36.07 17.11 24.99
N SER A 341 -37.21 16.88 25.66
CA SER A 341 -37.50 15.58 26.29
C SER A 341 -37.54 14.40 25.29
N SER A 342 -37.93 14.66 24.03
CA SER A 342 -37.88 13.62 22.99
C SER A 342 -36.46 13.22 22.67
N ILE A 343 -35.49 14.15 22.67
CA ILE A 343 -34.05 13.84 22.47
C ILE A 343 -33.53 13.06 23.66
N VAL A 344 -33.78 13.56 24.88
CA VAL A 344 -33.36 12.91 26.14
C VAL A 344 -33.87 11.47 26.20
N ARG A 345 -35.14 11.22 25.84
CA ARG A 345 -35.74 9.89 25.81
C ARG A 345 -35.00 8.93 24.84
N VAL A 346 -34.61 9.42 23.68
CA VAL A 346 -33.85 8.61 22.72
C VAL A 346 -32.43 8.31 23.21
N LEU A 347 -31.84 9.25 23.94
CA LEU A 347 -30.50 9.13 24.52
C LEU A 347 -30.49 8.45 25.89
N GLU A 348 -31.62 8.30 26.55
CA GLU A 348 -31.70 7.71 27.89
C GLU A 348 -30.92 6.40 28.10
N PRO A 349 -30.88 5.50 27.10
CA PRO A 349 -30.12 4.24 27.24
C PRO A 349 -28.62 4.46 27.47
N VAL A 350 -28.01 5.59 27.03
CA VAL A 350 -26.57 5.84 27.23
C VAL A 350 -26.18 5.99 28.71
N ARG A 351 -27.17 6.20 29.59
CA ARG A 351 -26.96 6.27 31.04
C ARG A 351 -27.68 5.17 31.81
N LYS A 352 -28.82 4.68 31.30
CA LYS A 352 -29.68 3.74 32.02
C LYS A 352 -29.50 2.28 31.59
N ASP A 353 -28.90 2.02 30.44
CA ASP A 353 -28.58 0.67 30.00
C ASP A 353 -27.22 0.27 30.58
N GLU A 354 -27.23 -0.45 31.72
CA GLU A 354 -26.03 -0.87 32.43
C GLU A 354 -25.04 -1.58 31.52
N ASN A 355 -25.54 -2.50 30.67
CA ASN A 355 -24.68 -3.24 29.73
C ASN A 355 -23.98 -2.32 28.73
N LEU A 356 -24.67 -1.27 28.21
CA LEU A 356 -24.04 -0.30 27.32
C LEU A 356 -22.97 0.52 28.04
N VAL A 357 -23.28 0.96 29.27
CA VAL A 357 -22.36 1.74 30.11
C VAL A 357 -21.10 0.94 30.42
N ASP A 358 -21.25 -0.31 30.89
CA ASP A 358 -20.14 -1.20 31.23
C ASP A 358 -19.23 -1.45 30.02
N ILE A 359 -19.81 -1.80 28.85
CA ILE A 359 -19.04 -2.03 27.62
C ILE A 359 -18.27 -0.76 27.21
N ALA A 360 -18.89 0.41 27.33
CA ALA A 360 -18.23 1.67 26.96
C ALA A 360 -17.07 2.00 27.90
N GLN A 361 -17.27 1.81 29.23
CA GLN A 361 -16.22 2.03 30.24
C GLN A 361 -15.07 1.03 30.07
N ASP A 362 -15.36 -0.22 29.76
CA ASP A 362 -14.34 -1.25 29.52
C ASP A 362 -13.51 -0.92 28.29
N LEU A 363 -14.16 -0.49 27.20
CA LEU A 363 -13.45 -0.04 26.00
C LEU A 363 -12.59 1.21 26.27
N GLU A 364 -13.07 2.14 27.07
CA GLU A 364 -12.32 3.35 27.44
C GLU A 364 -11.06 3.00 28.26
N LYS A 365 -11.15 2.08 29.23
CA LYS A 365 -9.99 1.58 29.96
C LYS A 365 -8.96 0.93 29.05
N GLN A 366 -9.42 0.10 28.11
CA GLN A 366 -8.55 -0.54 27.11
C GLN A 366 -7.85 0.50 26.23
N VAL A 367 -8.58 1.50 25.73
CA VAL A 367 -8.04 2.58 24.89
C VAL A 367 -7.00 3.39 25.66
N ASN A 368 -7.24 3.71 26.94
CA ASN A 368 -6.29 4.48 27.74
C ASN A 368 -4.94 3.76 27.89
N ILE A 369 -4.94 2.46 28.20
CA ILE A 369 -3.71 1.67 28.30
C ILE A 369 -3.00 1.59 26.93
N PHE A 370 -3.75 1.46 25.84
CA PHE A 370 -3.19 1.46 24.50
C PHE A 370 -2.59 2.81 24.10
N GLU A 371 -3.22 3.93 24.47
CA GLU A 371 -2.69 5.26 24.22
C GLU A 371 -1.39 5.53 25.01
N GLU A 372 -1.24 4.96 26.21
CA GLU A 372 0.04 4.99 26.94
C GLU A 372 1.15 4.30 26.11
N LEU A 373 0.88 3.11 25.55
CA LEU A 373 1.84 2.40 24.69
C LEU A 373 2.18 3.20 23.43
N ARG A 374 1.16 3.81 22.79
CA ARG A 374 1.36 4.68 21.62
C ARG A 374 2.25 5.89 21.93
N ASP A 375 2.07 6.48 23.10
CA ASP A 375 2.90 7.62 23.53
C ASP A 375 4.36 7.21 23.77
N ILE A 376 4.58 6.06 24.40
CA ILE A 376 5.92 5.51 24.63
C ILE A 376 6.65 5.25 23.32
N LEU A 377 5.97 4.68 22.34
CA LEU A 377 6.50 4.45 21.00
C LEU A 377 6.52 5.72 20.13
N ARG A 378 6.09 6.86 20.67
CA ARG A 378 6.00 8.13 19.93
C ARG A 378 5.13 8.05 18.67
N PHE A 379 4.01 7.30 18.74
CA PHE A 379 3.01 7.19 17.70
C PHE A 379 1.77 8.04 17.95
N LYS A 380 1.81 8.88 18.97
CA LYS A 380 0.76 9.85 19.29
C LYS A 380 1.22 11.26 18.95
N ARG A 381 0.47 11.97 18.12
CA ARG A 381 0.73 13.36 17.77
C ARG A 381 -0.01 14.29 18.71
N ALA A 382 0.69 15.29 19.25
CA ALA A 382 0.10 16.31 20.10
C ALA A 382 -0.95 17.17 19.35
N ASP A 383 -0.78 17.36 18.03
CA ASP A 383 -1.68 18.14 17.17
C ASP A 383 -2.88 17.34 16.64
N GLY A 384 -3.04 16.09 17.04
CA GLY A 384 -4.13 15.21 16.62
C GLY A 384 -4.14 14.79 15.15
N LYS A 385 -3.12 15.18 14.35
CA LYS A 385 -3.04 14.78 12.94
C LYS A 385 -2.67 13.30 12.78
N PRO A 386 -3.12 12.64 11.70
CA PRO A 386 -2.77 11.26 11.42
C PRO A 386 -1.26 11.07 11.30
N ILE A 387 -0.76 9.94 11.83
CA ILE A 387 0.65 9.52 11.66
C ILE A 387 0.83 8.66 10.40
N LEU A 388 -0.27 8.13 9.87
CA LEU A 388 -0.28 7.31 8.67
C LEU A 388 0.53 7.96 7.53
N ARG A 389 1.52 7.23 7.02
CA ARG A 389 2.40 7.62 5.91
C ARG A 389 3.36 8.79 6.22
N GLN A 390 3.63 9.07 7.48
CA GLN A 390 4.63 10.06 7.91
C GLN A 390 5.60 9.42 8.91
N ARG A 391 6.80 9.98 8.99
CA ARG A 391 7.75 9.59 10.04
C ARG A 391 7.12 9.88 11.40
N PRO A 392 7.13 8.92 12.36
CA PRO A 392 6.53 9.15 13.66
C PRO A 392 7.15 10.37 14.37
N PRO A 393 6.37 11.14 15.15
CA PRO A 393 6.90 12.20 16.00
C PRO A 393 7.98 11.67 16.94
N GLY A 394 8.99 12.50 17.26
CA GLY A 394 10.11 12.07 18.09
C GLY A 394 11.05 11.08 17.40
N SER A 395 11.07 11.06 16.07
CA SER A 395 12.02 10.28 15.27
C SER A 395 13.38 10.98 15.22
N THR A 396 13.99 11.21 16.37
CA THR A 396 15.37 11.67 16.52
C THR A 396 16.20 10.58 17.19
N ILE A 397 17.52 10.64 17.04
CA ILE A 397 18.44 9.69 17.70
C ILE A 397 18.19 9.68 19.21
N LYS A 398 18.05 10.87 19.83
CA LYS A 398 17.79 11.00 21.26
C LYS A 398 16.46 10.37 21.68
N ASP A 399 15.40 10.58 20.93
CA ASP A 399 14.09 9.98 21.23
C ASP A 399 14.13 8.46 21.08
N ALA A 400 14.76 7.95 20.01
CA ALA A 400 14.88 6.52 19.76
C ALA A 400 15.65 5.80 20.88
N SER A 401 16.73 6.40 21.41
CA SER A 401 17.49 5.82 22.51
C SER A 401 16.71 5.71 23.83
N GLN A 402 15.66 6.51 24.01
CA GLN A 402 14.81 6.49 25.21
C GLN A 402 13.64 5.50 25.11
N ILE A 403 13.33 5.00 23.91
CA ILE A 403 12.15 4.12 23.71
C ILE A 403 12.33 2.81 24.49
N GLU A 404 13.51 2.21 24.47
CA GLU A 404 13.79 0.96 25.17
C GLU A 404 13.57 1.07 26.68
N GLN A 405 14.16 2.11 27.29
CA GLN A 405 13.97 2.36 28.72
C GLN A 405 12.49 2.52 29.07
N ARG A 406 11.76 3.34 28.31
CA ARG A 406 10.32 3.59 28.54
C ARG A 406 9.48 2.33 28.37
N LEU A 407 9.78 1.47 27.39
CA LEU A 407 9.11 0.19 27.22
C LEU A 407 9.34 -0.74 28.41
N ASN A 408 10.56 -0.78 28.95
CA ASN A 408 10.89 -1.58 30.12
C ASN A 408 10.17 -1.07 31.37
N GLU A 409 10.15 0.25 31.61
CA GLU A 409 9.40 0.87 32.69
C GLU A 409 7.89 0.58 32.58
N PHE A 410 7.35 0.72 31.40
CA PHE A 410 5.93 0.42 31.14
C PHE A 410 5.59 -1.05 31.37
N ARG A 411 6.46 -1.97 30.94
CA ARG A 411 6.28 -3.39 31.18
C ARG A 411 6.23 -3.70 32.69
N GLN A 412 7.08 -3.07 33.50
CA GLN A 412 7.03 -3.20 34.95
C GLN A 412 5.70 -2.67 35.53
N GLN A 413 5.26 -1.49 35.07
CA GLN A 413 3.97 -0.93 35.47
C GLN A 413 2.80 -1.85 35.10
N LEU A 414 2.81 -2.45 33.90
CA LEU A 414 1.80 -3.41 33.49
C LEU A 414 1.81 -4.68 34.39
N GLN A 415 2.99 -5.15 34.80
CA GLN A 415 3.09 -6.28 35.74
C GLN A 415 2.40 -6.00 37.07
N THR A 416 2.55 -4.80 37.63
CA THR A 416 1.81 -4.41 38.84
C THR A 416 0.30 -4.32 38.59
N ARG A 417 -0.13 -3.87 37.40
CA ARG A 417 -1.56 -3.81 37.02
C ARG A 417 -2.20 -5.22 36.88
N THR A 418 -1.43 -6.30 36.71
CA THR A 418 -1.98 -7.67 36.66
C THR A 418 -2.52 -8.15 38.00
N THR A 419 -2.24 -7.46 39.09
CA THR A 419 -2.78 -7.74 40.42
C THR A 419 -3.95 -6.82 40.80
N ALA A 420 -4.39 -5.95 39.89
CA ALA A 420 -5.53 -5.06 40.12
C ALA A 420 -6.85 -5.83 40.28
N LYS A 421 -7.84 -5.20 40.94
CA LYS A 421 -9.18 -5.80 41.08
C LYS A 421 -9.99 -5.76 39.77
N ASP A 422 -9.66 -4.86 38.87
CA ASP A 422 -10.37 -4.67 37.59
C ASP A 422 -9.92 -5.71 36.57
N ALA A 423 -10.83 -6.62 36.22
CA ALA A 423 -10.55 -7.74 35.31
C ALA A 423 -10.16 -7.26 33.89
N VAL A 424 -10.68 -6.11 33.43
CA VAL A 424 -10.37 -5.55 32.11
C VAL A 424 -8.95 -5.01 32.08
N ILE A 425 -8.52 -4.31 33.13
CA ILE A 425 -7.16 -3.82 33.29
C ILE A 425 -6.18 -5.00 33.33
N VAL A 426 -6.49 -6.02 34.11
CA VAL A 426 -5.68 -7.25 34.22
C VAL A 426 -5.53 -7.95 32.87
N LYS A 427 -6.65 -8.19 32.15
CA LYS A 427 -6.65 -8.83 30.83
C LYS A 427 -5.85 -8.01 29.82
N SER A 428 -6.08 -6.70 29.77
CA SER A 428 -5.40 -5.79 28.85
C SER A 428 -3.89 -5.73 29.11
N SER A 429 -3.50 -5.65 30.38
CA SER A 429 -2.09 -5.65 30.78
C SER A 429 -1.38 -6.93 30.35
N LYS A 430 -2.00 -8.11 30.56
CA LYS A 430 -1.46 -9.39 30.13
C LYS A 430 -1.25 -9.45 28.62
N ILE A 431 -2.25 -9.03 27.83
CA ILE A 431 -2.14 -9.00 26.36
C ILE A 431 -0.93 -8.16 25.92
N ILE A 432 -0.78 -6.96 26.47
CA ILE A 432 0.35 -6.08 26.07
C ILE A 432 1.69 -6.69 26.54
N ILE A 433 1.76 -7.27 27.75
CA ILE A 433 2.97 -7.93 28.24
C ILE A 433 3.38 -9.08 27.30
N ASP A 434 2.45 -9.89 26.84
CA ASP A 434 2.71 -11.00 25.91
C ASP A 434 3.30 -10.47 24.59
N TYR A 435 2.73 -9.40 24.03
CA TYR A 435 3.27 -8.76 22.83
C TYR A 435 4.65 -8.16 23.06
N LEU A 436 4.87 -7.45 24.18
CA LEU A 436 6.18 -6.88 24.51
C LEU A 436 7.22 -7.97 24.78
N THR A 437 6.85 -9.05 25.44
CA THR A 437 7.75 -10.19 25.66
C THR A 437 8.23 -10.82 24.36
N LYS A 438 7.35 -10.85 23.35
CA LYS A 438 7.66 -11.44 22.05
C LYS A 438 8.43 -10.51 21.11
N TYR A 439 8.26 -9.20 21.23
CA TYR A 439 8.69 -8.26 20.19
C TYR A 439 9.52 -7.08 20.69
N SER A 440 9.79 -6.91 22.01
CA SER A 440 10.47 -5.72 22.52
C SER A 440 11.86 -5.51 21.91
N ASP A 441 12.61 -6.57 21.71
CA ASP A 441 13.92 -6.57 21.05
C ASP A 441 13.86 -6.08 19.59
N LYS A 442 12.72 -6.29 18.93
CA LYS A 442 12.46 -5.93 17.52
C LYS A 442 11.83 -4.54 17.36
N LEU A 443 11.34 -3.96 18.44
CA LEU A 443 10.81 -2.59 18.50
C LEU A 443 11.87 -1.53 18.77
N VAL A 444 13.07 -1.96 19.20
CA VAL A 444 14.26 -1.14 19.46
C VAL A 444 15.39 -1.55 18.50
N GLY A 445 16.49 -0.83 18.48
CA GLY A 445 17.61 -1.17 17.58
C GLY A 445 17.55 -0.47 16.22
N HIS A 446 16.68 0.53 16.07
CA HIS A 446 16.61 1.35 14.86
C HIS A 446 17.76 2.35 14.71
N LEU A 447 18.72 2.35 15.64
CA LEU A 447 19.97 3.09 15.54
C LEU A 447 21.06 2.15 15.02
N ILE A 448 21.54 2.40 13.82
CA ILE A 448 22.57 1.58 13.18
C ILE A 448 23.80 2.42 12.91
N THR A 449 24.98 1.83 13.15
CA THR A 449 26.26 2.44 12.79
C THR A 449 26.68 1.96 11.40
N LEU A 450 26.86 2.90 10.47
CA LEU A 450 27.32 2.60 9.12
C LEU A 450 28.81 2.27 9.13
N SER A 451 29.21 1.22 8.42
CA SER A 451 30.60 0.76 8.35
C SER A 451 31.52 1.72 7.58
N ALA A 452 30.98 2.52 6.65
CA ALA A 452 31.79 3.41 5.80
C ALA A 452 32.39 4.61 6.56
N ASN A 453 31.67 5.17 7.53
CA ASN A 453 32.05 6.43 8.18
C ASN A 453 31.77 6.46 9.68
N ASN A 454 31.39 5.33 10.28
CA ASN A 454 30.95 5.23 11.68
C ASN A 454 29.80 6.17 12.05
N ALA A 455 29.05 6.68 11.07
CA ALA A 455 27.89 7.52 11.32
C ALA A 455 26.74 6.68 11.89
N VAL A 456 26.11 7.19 12.95
CA VAL A 456 24.89 6.57 13.49
C VAL A 456 23.70 7.15 12.76
N ILE A 457 22.94 6.29 12.10
CA ILE A 457 21.70 6.66 11.43
C ILE A 457 20.48 6.11 12.20
N LEU A 458 19.38 6.84 12.14
CA LEU A 458 18.10 6.40 12.65
C LEU A 458 17.26 5.86 11.48
N LEU A 459 16.97 4.56 11.52
CA LEU A 459 16.08 3.91 10.58
C LEU A 459 14.62 4.31 10.81
N ASP A 460 13.81 4.20 9.77
CA ASP A 460 12.38 4.32 9.88
C ASP A 460 11.81 3.21 10.76
N ARG A 461 10.92 3.59 11.67
CA ARG A 461 10.31 2.66 12.62
C ARG A 461 9.04 2.00 12.06
N THR A 462 8.81 2.20 10.77
CA THR A 462 7.65 1.67 10.06
C THR A 462 8.06 1.16 8.69
N ASN A 463 7.28 0.22 8.14
CA ASN A 463 7.46 -0.22 6.75
C ASN A 463 6.84 0.77 5.74
N ASN A 464 6.84 2.05 6.10
CA ASN A 464 6.22 3.14 5.33
C ASN A 464 6.85 3.34 3.95
N LEU A 465 8.15 3.04 3.82
CA LEU A 465 8.87 3.09 2.55
C LEU A 465 8.21 2.17 1.51
N SER A 466 7.96 0.92 1.86
CA SER A 466 7.28 -0.06 1.00
C SER A 466 5.84 0.36 0.70
N GLU A 467 5.09 0.80 1.74
CA GLU A 467 3.71 1.25 1.57
C GLU A 467 3.59 2.47 0.65
N GLN A 468 4.50 3.44 0.76
CA GLN A 468 4.55 4.60 -0.13
C GLN A 468 4.85 4.20 -1.56
N ARG A 469 5.79 3.28 -1.79
CA ARG A 469 6.10 2.74 -3.13
C ARG A 469 4.89 2.03 -3.73
N PHE A 470 4.26 1.13 -2.98
CA PHE A 470 3.03 0.47 -3.42
C PHE A 470 1.89 1.48 -3.67
N GLY A 471 1.76 2.48 -2.81
CA GLY A 471 0.76 3.55 -2.96
C GLY A 471 0.96 4.36 -4.24
N LYS A 472 2.20 4.80 -4.55
CA LYS A 472 2.56 5.50 -5.78
C LYS A 472 2.28 4.64 -7.02
N THR A 473 2.74 3.39 -7.01
CA THR A 473 2.55 2.45 -8.13
C THR A 473 1.07 2.19 -8.38
N LYS A 474 0.28 1.88 -7.33
CA LYS A 474 -1.17 1.68 -7.44
C LYS A 474 -1.91 2.96 -7.89
N ALA A 475 -1.46 4.13 -7.48
CA ALA A 475 -2.03 5.41 -7.94
C ALA A 475 -1.76 5.61 -9.44
N GLY A 476 -0.55 5.32 -9.90
CA GLY A 476 -0.19 5.30 -11.32
C GLY A 476 -1.04 4.34 -12.14
N TRP A 477 -1.26 3.11 -11.64
CA TRP A 477 -2.15 2.14 -12.29
C TRP A 477 -3.60 2.64 -12.37
N ARG A 478 -4.14 3.22 -11.28
CA ARG A 478 -5.49 3.81 -11.30
C ARG A 478 -5.62 4.94 -12.31
N ARG A 479 -4.61 5.81 -12.40
CA ARG A 479 -4.56 6.90 -13.39
C ARG A 479 -4.54 6.36 -14.82
N LYS A 480 -3.69 5.37 -15.10
CA LYS A 480 -3.55 4.72 -16.41
C LYS A 480 -4.82 3.97 -16.84
N LEU A 481 -5.53 3.34 -15.90
CA LEU A 481 -6.67 2.46 -16.19
C LEU A 481 -8.04 3.14 -16.02
N GLY A 482 -8.10 4.31 -15.39
CA GLY A 482 -9.36 4.98 -15.07
C GLY A 482 -10.27 4.23 -14.09
N THR A 483 -9.73 3.30 -13.29
CA THR A 483 -10.51 2.45 -12.38
C THR A 483 -9.99 2.49 -10.94
N LYS A 484 -10.92 2.40 -9.96
CA LYS A 484 -10.57 2.29 -8.54
C LYS A 484 -10.10 0.89 -8.16
N LYS A 485 -10.72 -0.16 -8.73
CA LYS A 485 -10.40 -1.57 -8.45
C LYS A 485 -9.25 -2.02 -9.34
N LEU A 486 -8.22 -2.58 -8.75
CA LEU A 486 -7.01 -3.01 -9.45
C LEU A 486 -6.88 -4.53 -9.57
N THR A 487 -7.85 -5.32 -9.11
CA THR A 487 -7.79 -6.79 -9.07
C THR A 487 -7.36 -7.41 -10.41
N ARG A 488 -8.05 -7.05 -11.51
CA ARG A 488 -7.68 -7.55 -12.85
C ARG A 488 -6.28 -7.10 -13.28
N HIS A 489 -5.91 -5.89 -12.91
CA HIS A 489 -4.58 -5.35 -13.25
C HIS A 489 -3.50 -6.06 -12.46
N LEU A 490 -3.68 -6.27 -11.15
CA LEU A 490 -2.75 -7.00 -10.29
C LEU A 490 -2.55 -8.45 -10.73
N GLN A 491 -3.60 -9.10 -11.25
CA GLN A 491 -3.47 -10.44 -11.84
C GLN A 491 -2.53 -10.46 -13.06
N ALA A 492 -2.49 -9.37 -13.84
CA ALA A 492 -1.69 -9.25 -15.05
C ALA A 492 -0.40 -8.41 -14.87
N ALA A 493 -0.31 -7.60 -13.81
CA ALA A 493 0.82 -6.71 -13.57
C ALA A 493 2.11 -7.49 -13.35
N ARG A 494 3.18 -7.00 -13.90
CA ARG A 494 4.49 -7.61 -13.74
C ARG A 494 5.17 -7.06 -12.48
N HIS A 495 5.82 -7.93 -11.71
CA HIS A 495 6.53 -7.50 -10.50
C HIS A 495 7.72 -6.58 -10.83
N GLU A 496 8.30 -6.71 -12.02
CA GLU A 496 9.40 -5.85 -12.49
C GLU A 496 8.99 -4.37 -12.67
N GLU A 497 7.67 -4.07 -12.69
CA GLU A 497 7.20 -2.69 -12.68
C GLU A 497 7.69 -1.90 -11.45
N PHE A 498 7.96 -2.58 -10.32
CA PHE A 498 8.53 -1.92 -9.14
C PHE A 498 9.97 -1.43 -9.36
N LEU A 499 10.75 -2.09 -10.24
CA LEU A 499 12.11 -1.66 -10.57
C LEU A 499 12.16 -0.30 -11.29
N VAL A 500 11.05 0.11 -11.91
CA VAL A 500 10.94 1.43 -12.57
C VAL A 500 11.20 2.58 -11.58
N ALA A 501 10.85 2.38 -10.31
CA ALA A 501 11.11 3.36 -9.26
C ALA A 501 12.60 3.68 -9.07
N ASN A 502 13.49 2.75 -9.41
CA ASN A 502 14.94 2.97 -9.34
C ASN A 502 15.41 4.03 -10.33
N LEU A 503 14.67 4.26 -11.42
CA LEU A 503 14.96 5.30 -12.41
C LEU A 503 14.67 6.72 -11.90
N GLU A 504 14.18 6.87 -10.66
CA GLU A 504 14.06 8.16 -9.97
C GLU A 504 15.31 8.48 -9.12
N SER A 505 16.17 7.48 -8.83
CA SER A 505 17.38 7.64 -8.02
C SER A 505 18.58 8.00 -8.90
N GLN A 506 19.20 9.15 -8.63
CA GLN A 506 20.40 9.60 -9.35
C GLN A 506 21.60 8.68 -9.10
N ASP A 507 21.75 8.18 -7.88
CA ASP A 507 22.83 7.26 -7.51
C ASP A 507 22.70 5.93 -8.28
N TYR A 508 21.47 5.41 -8.40
CA TYR A 508 21.21 4.22 -9.21
C TYR A 508 21.48 4.47 -10.70
N ILE A 509 21.02 5.60 -11.24
CA ILE A 509 21.27 5.97 -12.64
C ILE A 509 22.77 6.12 -12.89
N HIS A 510 23.50 6.73 -11.97
CA HIS A 510 24.95 6.88 -12.09
C HIS A 510 25.64 5.53 -12.09
N ALA A 511 25.33 4.68 -11.11
CA ALA A 511 25.95 3.38 -10.95
C ALA A 511 25.62 2.42 -12.11
N VAL A 512 24.34 2.32 -12.51
CA VAL A 512 23.85 1.29 -13.44
C VAL A 512 23.86 1.75 -14.87
N TYR A 513 23.62 3.04 -15.15
CA TYR A 513 23.50 3.60 -16.51
C TYR A 513 24.57 4.63 -16.86
N GLY A 514 25.62 4.77 -16.04
CA GLY A 514 26.73 5.68 -16.32
C GLY A 514 26.32 7.15 -16.27
N GLY A 515 25.33 7.52 -15.46
CA GLY A 515 24.95 8.89 -15.14
C GLY A 515 23.78 9.48 -15.94
N SER A 516 23.29 8.81 -16.99
CA SER A 516 22.15 9.30 -17.77
C SER A 516 21.21 8.18 -18.22
N LEU A 517 19.90 8.47 -18.21
CA LEU A 517 18.89 7.59 -18.81
C LEU A 517 18.99 7.53 -20.35
N ASP A 518 19.66 8.48 -20.99
CA ASP A 518 19.93 8.45 -22.43
C ASP A 518 20.76 7.23 -22.82
N ASN A 519 21.55 6.70 -21.91
CA ASN A 519 22.37 5.51 -22.10
C ASN A 519 21.56 4.21 -22.05
N MET A 520 20.27 4.24 -21.66
CA MET A 520 19.47 3.01 -21.46
C MET A 520 19.44 2.13 -22.70
N ALA A 521 19.35 2.71 -23.89
CA ALA A 521 19.32 1.97 -25.15
C ALA A 521 20.59 1.14 -25.34
N ASP A 522 21.75 1.67 -25.02
CA ASP A 522 23.05 0.98 -25.12
C ASP A 522 23.16 -0.16 -24.09
N TYR A 523 22.68 0.09 -22.87
CA TYR A 523 22.63 -0.95 -21.84
C TYR A 523 21.62 -2.06 -22.20
N PHE A 524 20.49 -1.75 -22.83
CA PHE A 524 19.56 -2.75 -23.34
C PHE A 524 20.20 -3.60 -24.45
N ALA A 525 20.99 -2.98 -25.33
CA ALA A 525 21.76 -3.71 -26.34
C ALA A 525 22.81 -4.62 -25.70
N LYS A 526 23.53 -4.15 -24.69
CA LYS A 526 24.56 -4.89 -23.96
C LYS A 526 24.00 -6.14 -23.26
N TYR A 527 22.81 -6.03 -22.64
CA TYR A 527 22.18 -7.13 -21.87
C TYR A 527 21.01 -7.79 -22.61
N CYS A 528 21.08 -7.82 -23.96
CA CYS A 528 20.02 -8.39 -24.79
C CYS A 528 19.81 -9.89 -24.55
N ASP A 529 20.89 -10.65 -24.37
CA ASP A 529 20.82 -12.10 -24.18
C ASP A 529 20.20 -12.46 -22.81
N GLU A 530 20.51 -11.72 -21.75
CA GLU A 530 19.91 -11.85 -20.43
C GLU A 530 18.40 -11.52 -20.47
N SER A 531 18.01 -10.49 -21.19
CA SER A 531 16.59 -10.14 -21.38
C SER A 531 15.82 -11.25 -22.09
N LEU A 532 16.45 -11.92 -23.07
CA LEU A 532 15.85 -13.06 -23.76
C LEU A 532 15.68 -14.27 -22.84
N GLN A 533 16.61 -14.49 -21.90
CA GLN A 533 16.47 -15.55 -20.89
C GLN A 533 15.31 -15.26 -19.94
N ILE A 534 15.21 -14.05 -19.42
CA ILE A 534 14.08 -13.61 -18.58
C ILE A 534 12.75 -13.84 -19.31
N ARG A 535 12.66 -13.42 -20.58
CA ARG A 535 11.47 -13.62 -21.41
C ARG A 535 11.12 -15.09 -21.60
N LYS A 536 12.10 -15.96 -21.82
CA LYS A 536 11.89 -17.41 -21.94
C LYS A 536 11.37 -18.02 -20.65
N LEU A 537 11.97 -17.66 -19.51
CA LEU A 537 11.53 -18.12 -18.19
C LEU A 537 10.10 -17.70 -17.90
N ARG A 538 9.77 -16.43 -18.15
CA ARG A 538 8.42 -15.91 -17.98
C ARG A 538 7.40 -16.69 -18.83
N ARG A 539 7.66 -16.86 -20.11
CA ARG A 539 6.78 -17.65 -21.00
C ARG A 539 6.61 -19.09 -20.53
N ALA A 540 7.66 -19.72 -20.07
CA ALA A 540 7.60 -21.09 -19.55
C ALA A 540 6.74 -21.20 -18.27
N ILE A 541 6.69 -20.15 -17.44
CA ILE A 541 5.80 -20.08 -16.27
C ILE A 541 4.35 -19.83 -16.71
N GLU A 542 4.13 -18.91 -17.65
CA GLU A 542 2.81 -18.63 -18.22
C GLU A 542 2.22 -19.89 -18.89
N ASP A 543 3.03 -20.62 -19.67
CA ASP A 543 2.62 -21.86 -20.35
C ASP A 543 2.29 -22.99 -19.36
N LYS A 544 2.99 -23.09 -18.22
CA LYS A 544 2.67 -24.07 -17.16
C LYS A 544 1.35 -23.80 -16.48
N ASN A 545 0.93 -22.53 -16.40
CA ASN A 545 -0.30 -22.11 -15.76
C ASN A 545 -1.51 -22.13 -16.72
N THR A 546 -1.31 -22.39 -18.00
CA THR A 546 -2.37 -22.51 -19.00
C THR A 546 -2.46 -23.95 -19.48
N MET A 547 -3.68 -24.53 -19.45
CA MET A 547 -3.91 -25.78 -20.17
C MET A 547 -3.62 -25.56 -21.67
N PRO A 548 -2.82 -26.38 -22.32
CA PRO A 548 -2.40 -26.19 -23.72
C PRO A 548 -3.56 -26.47 -24.66
N LEU A 549 -4.47 -25.51 -24.81
CA LEU A 549 -5.54 -25.56 -25.81
C LEU A 549 -5.18 -24.67 -27.00
N SER A 550 -4.93 -25.31 -28.16
CA SER A 550 -4.63 -24.56 -29.39
C SER A 550 -5.85 -23.75 -29.85
N LYS A 551 -5.62 -22.54 -30.37
CA LYS A 551 -6.68 -21.75 -31.01
C LYS A 551 -7.42 -22.52 -32.11
N LYS A 552 -6.74 -23.48 -32.75
CA LYS A 552 -7.31 -24.37 -33.77
C LYS A 552 -8.37 -25.30 -33.17
N THR A 553 -8.09 -25.88 -31.99
CA THR A 553 -9.04 -26.71 -31.24
C THR A 553 -10.27 -25.90 -30.80
N LEU A 554 -10.05 -24.70 -30.24
CA LEU A 554 -11.14 -23.84 -29.76
C LEU A 554 -12.07 -23.35 -30.89
N ARG A 555 -11.59 -23.31 -32.14
CA ARG A 555 -12.34 -22.81 -33.29
C ARG A 555 -12.99 -23.92 -34.14
N GLN A 556 -12.81 -25.19 -33.79
CA GLN A 556 -13.44 -26.28 -34.50
C GLN A 556 -14.95 -26.32 -34.21
N PRO A 557 -15.80 -26.44 -35.23
CA PRO A 557 -17.24 -26.59 -35.04
C PRO A 557 -17.56 -27.80 -34.15
N GLY A 558 -18.52 -27.68 -33.25
CA GLY A 558 -19.00 -28.75 -32.38
C GLY A 558 -18.13 -29.05 -31.13
N MET A 559 -16.96 -28.44 -30.96
CA MET A 559 -16.06 -28.70 -29.80
C MET A 559 -16.71 -28.38 -28.46
N LEU A 560 -17.53 -27.35 -28.36
CA LEU A 560 -18.24 -27.04 -27.12
C LEU A 560 -19.21 -28.17 -26.76
N MET A 561 -20.00 -28.68 -27.74
CA MET A 561 -20.95 -29.78 -27.51
C MET A 561 -20.18 -31.05 -27.10
N GLY A 562 -19.07 -31.38 -27.78
CA GLY A 562 -18.22 -32.51 -27.42
C GLY A 562 -17.63 -32.39 -26.00
N ALA A 563 -17.22 -31.20 -25.60
CA ALA A 563 -16.71 -30.95 -24.24
C ALA A 563 -17.83 -31.11 -23.18
N VAL A 564 -19.03 -30.63 -23.45
CA VAL A 564 -20.19 -30.76 -22.56
C VAL A 564 -20.63 -32.23 -22.43
N GLN A 565 -20.67 -32.98 -23.54
CA GLN A 565 -20.95 -34.43 -23.53
C GLN A 565 -19.91 -35.23 -22.77
N ALA A 566 -18.61 -34.90 -22.95
CA ALA A 566 -17.52 -35.52 -22.18
C ALA A 566 -17.63 -35.23 -20.69
N LEU A 567 -18.00 -33.99 -20.31
CA LEU A 567 -18.26 -33.62 -18.91
C LEU A 567 -19.50 -34.38 -18.37
N GLY A 568 -20.57 -34.52 -19.14
CA GLY A 568 -21.74 -35.33 -18.78
C GLY A 568 -21.36 -36.77 -18.49
N GLY A 569 -20.58 -37.40 -19.38
CA GLY A 569 -20.08 -38.76 -19.17
C GLY A 569 -19.19 -38.91 -17.92
N LEU A 570 -18.32 -37.96 -17.62
CA LEU A 570 -17.50 -37.94 -16.41
C LEU A 570 -18.31 -37.75 -15.12
N LEU A 571 -19.41 -37.03 -15.19
CA LEU A 571 -20.29 -36.76 -14.04
C LEU A 571 -21.43 -37.78 -13.91
N GLY A 572 -21.46 -38.80 -14.77
CA GLY A 572 -22.54 -39.83 -14.79
C GLY A 572 -23.91 -39.29 -15.26
N CYS A 573 -23.93 -38.16 -15.97
CA CYS A 573 -25.13 -37.57 -16.55
C CYS A 573 -25.13 -37.84 -18.06
N ASN A 574 -26.16 -38.53 -18.56
CA ASN A 574 -26.43 -38.59 -20.00
C ASN A 574 -27.11 -37.27 -20.42
N LEU A 575 -26.34 -36.38 -21.04
CA LEU A 575 -26.80 -35.15 -21.69
C LEU A 575 -27.11 -35.44 -23.15
#